data_e6d71c744c4d94d40799fc4113873a76
#
_entry.id   e6d71c744c4d94d40799fc4113873a76
#
_cell.length_a   1.000
_cell.length_b   1.000
_cell.length_c   1.000
_cell.angle_alpha   90.00
_cell.angle_beta   90.00
_cell.angle_gamma   90.00
#
_symmetry.space_group_name_H-M   'P 1'
#
loop_
_entity.id
_entity.type
_entity.pdbx_description
1 polymer ?
#
loop_
_entity_poly.entity_id
_entity_poly.type
_entity_poly.pdbx_seq_one_letter_code
_entity_poly.pdbx_strand_id
1 'polypeptide(L)'
;MKGTPPTLPRSAPLVLLVLMVGAVVAFAVVSHLVRRFNANQQALGRKIYVQGLADANARKFNRAIDEFRAALSLDPTNSQYQLSLARALRDSGDPRRLDEAESYLLTLWQRAPQDGTINLALGRVAAHRGSVEDAVRYYHNSIYGVWTNDADLNRREARLELIEFLLQNNARDKAQAELVALAGVLPPNPALHLQAAQLFAQAQDYPNALTQYEEALRLDHGNVSAFAGAGSAAYQMGHYRTAQRYQHEAVSLNPQDTNSRQLLESADLILHADPFRRRISDIERNRRIAAAFGQAEQRLISCAERRGIILEAKSVHNDSGNAASNTAAATNTQAPPPSDLSALQARWIDMKPKLSHFHAPGATDLHDAIMDLVFQIEQQTAKECGPPQGLDLALLSISRNREAADQ
;
A
#
# COMPACT_ATOMS: atom_id res chain seq x y z
N MET A 1 -13.15 -98.14 7.09
CA MET A 1 -12.11 -97.79 8.05
C MET A 1 -12.52 -96.46 8.73
N LYS A 2 -13.01 -96.60 9.99
CA LYS A 2 -13.34 -95.43 10.78
C LYS A 2 -12.11 -94.99 11.54
N GLY A 3 -11.47 -93.88 11.15
CA GLY A 3 -10.37 -93.29 11.88
C GLY A 3 -10.90 -92.63 13.17
N THR A 4 -10.36 -93.09 14.30
CA THR A 4 -10.62 -92.48 15.62
C THR A 4 -10.00 -91.10 15.68
N PRO A 5 -10.70 -90.06 16.16
CA PRO A 5 -10.09 -88.77 16.31
C PRO A 5 -8.92 -88.84 17.34
N PRO A 6 -7.82 -88.08 17.12
CA PRO A 6 -6.71 -88.05 18.07
C PRO A 6 -7.19 -87.44 19.40
N THR A 7 -7.11 -88.28 20.47
CA THR A 7 -7.40 -87.84 21.84
C THR A 7 -6.24 -86.94 22.31
N LEU A 8 -6.52 -85.61 22.47
CA LEU A 8 -5.58 -84.70 23.08
C LEU A 8 -5.27 -85.12 24.53
N PRO A 9 -3.99 -85.13 24.90
CA PRO A 9 -3.59 -85.51 26.26
C PRO A 9 -4.22 -84.58 27.29
N ARG A 10 -4.70 -85.10 28.43
CA ARG A 10 -5.40 -84.36 29.52
C ARG A 10 -4.61 -83.17 30.05
N SER A 11 -3.29 -83.04 29.77
CA SER A 11 -2.40 -81.90 30.10
C SER A 11 -2.40 -80.77 29.03
N ALA A 12 -2.95 -80.99 27.82
CA ALA A 12 -2.94 -80.01 26.74
C ALA A 12 -3.60 -78.67 27.09
N PRO A 13 -4.76 -78.64 27.77
CA PRO A 13 -5.36 -77.34 28.12
C PRO A 13 -4.57 -76.53 29.15
N LEU A 14 -3.86 -77.23 30.06
CA LEU A 14 -3.04 -76.63 31.09
C LEU A 14 -1.75 -76.04 30.49
N VAL A 15 -1.13 -76.74 29.54
CA VAL A 15 0.04 -76.24 28.79
C VAL A 15 -0.33 -75.03 27.93
N LEU A 16 -1.49 -75.08 27.26
CA LEU A 16 -2.01 -73.92 26.47
C LEU A 16 -2.31 -72.72 27.37
N LEU A 17 -2.84 -72.93 28.56
CA LEU A 17 -3.11 -71.85 29.52
C LEU A 17 -1.81 -71.20 30.00
N VAL A 18 -0.78 -71.99 30.34
CA VAL A 18 0.53 -71.49 30.76
C VAL A 18 1.21 -70.73 29.63
N LEU A 19 1.16 -71.23 28.40
CA LEU A 19 1.69 -70.53 27.23
C LEU A 19 0.96 -69.20 26.97
N MET A 20 -0.36 -69.18 27.10
CA MET A 20 -1.19 -67.97 26.94
C MET A 20 -0.86 -66.94 28.00
N VAL A 21 -0.76 -67.34 29.28
CA VAL A 21 -0.36 -66.43 30.37
C VAL A 21 1.09 -65.92 30.14
N GLY A 22 2.01 -66.79 29.74
CA GLY A 22 3.38 -66.38 29.40
C GLY A 22 3.41 -65.35 28.26
N ALA A 23 2.63 -65.55 27.21
CA ALA A 23 2.54 -64.60 26.09
C ALA A 23 1.94 -63.24 26.54
N VAL A 24 0.89 -63.24 27.38
CA VAL A 24 0.31 -62.01 27.93
C VAL A 24 1.31 -61.24 28.80
N VAL A 25 2.05 -61.95 29.66
CA VAL A 25 3.08 -61.33 30.51
C VAL A 25 4.22 -60.78 29.66
N ALA A 26 4.71 -61.50 28.66
CA ALA A 26 5.74 -61.04 27.74
C ALA A 26 5.26 -59.81 26.97
N PHE A 27 4.02 -59.82 26.48
CA PHE A 27 3.44 -58.64 25.79
C PHE A 27 3.33 -57.41 26.73
N ALA A 28 2.92 -57.63 27.98
CA ALA A 28 2.82 -56.55 28.96
C ALA A 28 4.19 -55.95 29.30
N VAL A 29 5.22 -56.77 29.46
CA VAL A 29 6.59 -56.33 29.72
C VAL A 29 7.16 -55.56 28.52
N VAL A 30 7.04 -56.11 27.32
CA VAL A 30 7.47 -55.40 26.08
C VAL A 30 6.76 -54.09 25.90
N SER A 31 5.45 -54.09 26.08
CA SER A 31 4.64 -52.87 25.99
C SER A 31 5.06 -51.82 27.02
N HIS A 32 5.38 -52.22 28.25
CA HIS A 32 5.87 -51.32 29.28
C HIS A 32 7.26 -50.74 28.93
N LEU A 33 8.18 -51.56 28.43
CA LEU A 33 9.52 -51.12 27.99
C LEU A 33 9.44 -50.14 26.82
N VAL A 34 8.60 -50.45 25.81
CA VAL A 34 8.36 -49.56 24.66
C VAL A 34 7.78 -48.24 25.11
N ARG A 35 6.78 -48.23 26.02
CA ARG A 35 6.22 -47.01 26.56
C ARG A 35 7.27 -46.14 27.27
N ARG A 36 8.10 -46.75 28.12
CA ARG A 36 9.18 -46.03 28.82
C ARG A 36 10.23 -45.49 27.85
N PHE A 37 10.62 -46.28 26.85
CA PHE A 37 11.54 -45.83 25.81
C PHE A 37 10.99 -44.64 25.04
N ASN A 38 9.74 -44.72 24.57
CA ASN A 38 9.09 -43.64 23.86
C ASN A 38 8.94 -42.37 24.74
N ALA A 39 8.60 -42.53 26.02
CA ALA A 39 8.50 -41.38 26.95
C ALA A 39 9.87 -40.69 27.15
N ASN A 40 10.96 -41.44 27.23
CA ASN A 40 12.29 -40.87 27.32
C ASN A 40 12.71 -40.15 26.01
N GLN A 41 12.38 -40.70 24.84
CA GLN A 41 12.60 -40.07 23.54
C GLN A 41 11.82 -38.76 23.42
N GLN A 42 10.53 -38.75 23.80
CA GLN A 42 9.71 -37.55 23.79
C GLN A 42 10.23 -36.48 24.76
N ALA A 43 10.69 -36.88 25.97
CA ALA A 43 11.27 -35.93 26.93
C ALA A 43 12.56 -35.28 26.39
N LEU A 44 13.44 -36.08 25.75
CA LEU A 44 14.64 -35.58 25.09
C LEU A 44 14.29 -34.67 23.91
N GLY A 45 13.34 -35.10 23.04
CA GLY A 45 12.86 -34.30 21.92
C GLY A 45 12.31 -32.94 22.34
N ARG A 46 11.51 -32.90 23.44
CA ARG A 46 11.00 -31.65 24.02
C ARG A 46 12.13 -30.73 24.50
N LYS A 47 13.18 -31.29 25.14
CA LYS A 47 14.32 -30.49 25.60
C LYS A 47 15.03 -29.81 24.41
N ILE A 48 15.33 -30.59 23.38
CA ILE A 48 15.99 -30.10 22.16
C ILE A 48 15.09 -29.07 21.46
N TYR A 49 13.77 -29.33 21.37
CA TYR A 49 12.80 -28.41 20.78
C TYR A 49 12.78 -27.04 21.50
N VAL A 50 12.78 -27.05 22.85
CA VAL A 50 12.83 -25.78 23.65
C VAL A 50 14.12 -25.01 23.36
N GLN A 51 15.23 -25.68 23.18
CA GLN A 51 16.50 -25.06 22.80
C GLN A 51 16.38 -24.46 21.39
N GLY A 52 15.81 -25.19 20.44
CA GLY A 52 15.52 -24.68 19.08
C GLY A 52 14.63 -23.44 19.07
N LEU A 53 13.62 -23.38 19.93
CA LEU A 53 12.80 -22.16 20.09
C LEU A 53 13.63 -20.98 20.62
N ALA A 54 14.52 -21.22 21.57
CA ALA A 54 15.40 -20.17 22.11
C ALA A 54 16.35 -19.64 21.02
N ASP A 55 16.93 -20.51 20.20
CA ASP A 55 17.82 -20.12 19.10
C ASP A 55 17.04 -19.45 17.95
N ALA A 56 15.80 -19.87 17.65
CA ALA A 56 14.92 -19.19 16.70
C ALA A 56 14.58 -17.77 17.16
N ASN A 57 14.24 -17.59 18.43
CA ASN A 57 13.96 -16.27 19.02
C ASN A 57 15.21 -15.37 19.02
N ALA A 58 16.39 -15.95 19.15
CA ALA A 58 17.67 -15.26 19.00
C ALA A 58 18.10 -15.04 17.54
N ARG A 59 17.23 -15.34 16.56
CA ARG A 59 17.47 -15.29 15.11
C ARG A 59 18.63 -16.14 14.62
N LYS A 60 19.03 -17.17 15.38
CA LYS A 60 20.05 -18.16 15.01
C LYS A 60 19.42 -19.31 14.22
N PHE A 61 18.77 -18.98 13.10
CA PHE A 61 17.91 -19.92 12.38
C PHE A 61 18.59 -21.22 11.96
N ASN A 62 19.88 -21.21 11.58
CA ASN A 62 20.59 -22.43 11.22
C ASN A 62 20.67 -23.44 12.40
N ARG A 63 20.98 -22.95 13.61
CA ARG A 63 20.98 -23.80 14.81
C ARG A 63 19.57 -24.28 15.15
N ALA A 64 18.60 -23.40 15.11
CA ALA A 64 17.20 -23.74 15.36
C ALA A 64 16.72 -24.86 14.40
N ILE A 65 17.09 -24.79 13.12
CA ILE A 65 16.77 -25.82 12.12
C ILE A 65 17.37 -27.15 12.51
N ASP A 66 18.68 -27.19 12.88
CA ASP A 66 19.35 -28.43 13.28
C ASP A 66 18.71 -29.04 14.53
N GLU A 67 18.36 -28.23 15.51
CA GLU A 67 17.69 -28.65 16.75
C GLU A 67 16.27 -29.14 16.49
N PHE A 68 15.49 -28.45 15.65
CA PHE A 68 14.16 -28.91 15.28
C PHE A 68 14.18 -30.20 14.48
N ARG A 69 15.17 -30.41 13.60
CA ARG A 69 15.39 -31.70 12.92
C ARG A 69 15.75 -32.79 13.90
N ALA A 70 16.63 -32.50 14.87
CA ALA A 70 16.97 -33.45 15.92
C ALA A 70 15.76 -33.81 16.80
N ALA A 71 14.94 -32.82 17.18
CA ALA A 71 13.70 -33.07 17.91
C ALA A 71 12.72 -33.93 17.09
N LEU A 72 12.60 -33.62 15.80
CA LEU A 72 11.72 -34.36 14.87
C LEU A 72 12.17 -35.79 14.63
N SER A 73 13.47 -36.06 14.65
CA SER A 73 14.00 -37.45 14.57
C SER A 73 13.58 -38.35 15.75
N LEU A 74 13.31 -37.73 16.92
CA LEU A 74 12.86 -38.41 18.13
C LEU A 74 11.34 -38.56 18.21
N ASP A 75 10.58 -37.64 17.56
CA ASP A 75 9.11 -37.70 17.44
C ASP A 75 8.69 -37.20 16.06
N PRO A 76 8.74 -38.05 15.01
CA PRO A 76 8.50 -37.65 13.62
C PRO A 76 7.08 -37.15 13.33
N THR A 77 6.13 -37.52 14.17
CA THR A 77 4.70 -37.20 13.99
C THR A 77 4.27 -35.89 14.67
N ASN A 78 5.16 -35.25 15.40
CA ASN A 78 4.87 -34.07 16.19
C ASN A 78 4.64 -32.84 15.29
N SER A 79 3.40 -32.42 15.19
CA SER A 79 2.99 -31.29 14.34
C SER A 79 3.64 -29.96 14.77
N GLN A 80 3.88 -29.79 16.07
CA GLN A 80 4.51 -28.58 16.61
C GLN A 80 5.97 -28.46 16.17
N TYR A 81 6.70 -29.60 16.16
CA TYR A 81 8.09 -29.63 15.68
C TYR A 81 8.18 -29.38 14.17
N GLN A 82 7.26 -30.01 13.39
CA GLN A 82 7.18 -29.79 11.94
C GLN A 82 6.87 -28.32 11.61
N LEU A 83 5.92 -27.70 12.30
CA LEU A 83 5.55 -26.31 12.11
C LEU A 83 6.70 -25.35 12.46
N SER A 84 7.39 -25.61 13.58
CA SER A 84 8.52 -24.76 14.00
C SER A 84 9.73 -24.90 13.08
N LEU A 85 10.00 -26.13 12.59
CA LEU A 85 11.02 -26.35 11.58
C LEU A 85 10.69 -25.58 10.29
N ALA A 86 9.48 -25.69 9.79
CA ALA A 86 9.06 -24.99 8.57
C ALA A 86 9.17 -23.45 8.71
N ARG A 87 8.82 -22.90 9.87
CA ARG A 87 9.01 -21.48 10.17
C ARG A 87 10.49 -21.09 10.17
N ALA A 88 11.35 -21.87 10.85
CA ALA A 88 12.78 -21.58 10.90
C ALA A 88 13.44 -21.68 9.51
N LEU A 89 13.03 -22.65 8.69
CA LEU A 89 13.49 -22.79 7.30
C LEU A 89 13.14 -21.54 6.48
N ARG A 90 11.91 -21.05 6.56
CA ARG A 90 11.49 -19.81 5.90
C ARG A 90 12.29 -18.60 6.40
N ASP A 91 12.39 -18.45 7.71
CA ASP A 91 13.01 -17.27 8.35
C ASP A 91 14.54 -17.24 8.20
N SER A 92 15.14 -18.37 7.78
CA SER A 92 16.58 -18.45 7.47
C SER A 92 17.00 -17.59 6.28
N GLY A 93 16.04 -17.15 5.44
CA GLY A 93 16.29 -16.32 4.25
C GLY A 93 16.95 -17.08 3.08
N ASP A 94 17.14 -18.39 3.16
CA ASP A 94 17.65 -19.21 2.05
C ASP A 94 16.50 -19.70 1.15
N PRO A 95 16.37 -19.20 -0.08
CA PRO A 95 15.27 -19.60 -0.98
C PRO A 95 15.20 -21.11 -1.23
N ARG A 96 16.33 -21.83 -1.19
CA ARG A 96 16.39 -23.28 -1.40
C ARG A 96 15.70 -24.08 -0.29
N ARG A 97 15.48 -23.46 0.87
CA ARG A 97 14.81 -24.10 2.02
C ARG A 97 13.30 -23.91 2.00
N LEU A 98 12.78 -23.06 1.12
CA LEU A 98 11.33 -22.81 1.03
C LEU A 98 10.58 -24.07 0.55
N ASP A 99 11.18 -24.89 -0.31
CA ASP A 99 10.56 -26.13 -0.77
C ASP A 99 10.41 -27.16 0.37
N GLU A 100 11.46 -27.27 1.21
CA GLU A 100 11.40 -28.11 2.40
C GLU A 100 10.36 -27.60 3.41
N ALA A 101 10.32 -26.29 3.65
CA ALA A 101 9.33 -25.67 4.53
C ALA A 101 7.90 -25.94 4.07
N GLU A 102 7.64 -25.76 2.78
CA GLU A 102 6.33 -26.04 2.19
C GLU A 102 5.93 -27.51 2.31
N SER A 103 6.85 -28.43 2.07
CA SER A 103 6.59 -29.87 2.18
C SER A 103 6.09 -30.26 3.57
N TYR A 104 6.74 -29.76 4.63
CA TYR A 104 6.26 -29.97 6.00
C TYR A 104 4.89 -29.34 6.23
N LEU A 105 4.68 -28.11 5.75
CA LEU A 105 3.40 -27.41 5.94
C LEU A 105 2.26 -28.09 5.17
N LEU A 106 2.49 -28.58 3.96
CA LEU A 106 1.48 -29.32 3.19
C LEU A 106 1.11 -30.64 3.86
N THR A 107 2.09 -31.32 4.48
CA THR A 107 1.82 -32.53 5.28
C THR A 107 0.92 -32.23 6.49
N LEU A 108 1.13 -31.09 7.14
CA LEU A 108 0.28 -30.63 8.24
C LEU A 108 -1.11 -30.20 7.73
N TRP A 109 -1.15 -29.49 6.61
CA TRP A 109 -2.40 -29.01 5.99
C TRP A 109 -3.31 -30.16 5.58
N GLN A 110 -2.77 -31.27 5.06
CA GLN A 110 -3.56 -32.46 4.73
C GLN A 110 -4.32 -33.02 5.94
N ARG A 111 -3.78 -32.86 7.16
CA ARG A 111 -4.41 -33.32 8.40
C ARG A 111 -5.40 -32.31 8.97
N ALA A 112 -5.13 -31.01 8.76
CA ALA A 112 -5.93 -29.91 9.31
C ALA A 112 -6.01 -28.74 8.30
N PRO A 113 -6.78 -28.88 7.20
CA PRO A 113 -6.82 -27.89 6.12
C PRO A 113 -7.43 -26.55 6.53
N GLN A 114 -8.22 -26.54 7.62
CA GLN A 114 -8.85 -25.31 8.14
C GLN A 114 -8.05 -24.64 9.26
N ASP A 115 -6.89 -25.18 9.65
CA ASP A 115 -6.06 -24.60 10.72
C ASP A 115 -5.48 -23.26 10.26
N GLY A 116 -5.87 -22.17 10.94
CA GLY A 116 -5.43 -20.81 10.62
C GLY A 116 -3.92 -20.63 10.71
N THR A 117 -3.28 -21.31 11.66
CA THR A 117 -1.82 -21.22 11.89
C THR A 117 -1.01 -21.87 10.76
N ILE A 118 -1.47 -23.02 10.27
CA ILE A 118 -0.83 -23.73 9.16
C ILE A 118 -1.01 -22.94 7.87
N ASN A 119 -2.24 -22.47 7.60
CA ASN A 119 -2.50 -21.66 6.42
C ASN A 119 -1.72 -20.34 6.43
N LEU A 120 -1.59 -19.66 7.59
CA LEU A 120 -0.74 -18.47 7.71
C LEU A 120 0.73 -18.79 7.36
N ALA A 121 1.24 -19.92 7.83
CA ALA A 121 2.61 -20.32 7.53
C ALA A 121 2.80 -20.61 6.03
N LEU A 122 1.83 -21.27 5.37
CA LEU A 122 1.83 -21.48 3.91
C LEU A 122 1.73 -20.15 3.14
N GLY A 123 0.86 -19.24 3.57
CA GLY A 123 0.73 -17.91 2.99
C GLY A 123 2.05 -17.13 3.02
N ARG A 124 2.75 -17.18 4.14
CA ARG A 124 4.08 -16.55 4.30
C ARG A 124 5.14 -17.19 3.40
N VAL A 125 5.15 -18.51 3.23
CA VAL A 125 6.06 -19.19 2.29
C VAL A 125 5.75 -18.79 0.85
N ALA A 126 4.49 -18.78 0.45
CA ALA A 126 4.07 -18.34 -0.88
C ALA A 126 4.43 -16.86 -1.14
N ALA A 127 4.27 -15.99 -0.14
CA ALA A 127 4.66 -14.58 -0.21
C ALA A 127 6.18 -14.42 -0.40
N HIS A 128 7.00 -15.20 0.32
CA HIS A 128 8.46 -15.21 0.13
C HIS A 128 8.89 -15.66 -1.26
N ARG A 129 8.09 -16.50 -1.92
CA ARG A 129 8.33 -16.91 -3.33
C ARG A 129 7.83 -15.90 -4.34
N GLY A 130 7.05 -14.90 -3.92
CA GLY A 130 6.38 -13.96 -4.81
C GLY A 130 5.17 -14.57 -5.56
N SER A 131 4.66 -15.73 -5.12
CA SER A 131 3.46 -16.36 -5.69
C SER A 131 2.21 -15.66 -5.15
N VAL A 132 1.75 -14.63 -5.87
CA VAL A 132 0.62 -13.79 -5.42
C VAL A 132 -0.66 -14.60 -5.25
N GLU A 133 -0.97 -15.52 -6.18
CA GLU A 133 -2.20 -16.30 -6.14
C GLU A 133 -2.23 -17.27 -4.96
N ASP A 134 -1.13 -17.99 -4.72
CA ASP A 134 -1.04 -18.93 -3.60
C ASP A 134 -1.00 -18.19 -2.26
N ALA A 135 -0.28 -17.08 -2.18
CA ALA A 135 -0.25 -16.26 -0.97
C ALA A 135 -1.66 -15.78 -0.61
N VAL A 136 -2.39 -15.17 -1.54
CA VAL A 136 -3.77 -14.72 -1.33
C VAL A 136 -4.66 -15.89 -0.88
N ARG A 137 -4.58 -17.04 -1.54
CA ARG A 137 -5.39 -18.22 -1.18
C ARG A 137 -5.13 -18.68 0.25
N TYR A 138 -3.86 -18.83 0.64
CA TYR A 138 -3.51 -19.31 1.96
C TYR A 138 -3.75 -18.27 3.06
N TYR A 139 -3.52 -16.97 2.78
CA TYR A 139 -3.89 -15.92 3.73
C TYR A 139 -5.40 -15.87 3.96
N HIS A 140 -6.23 -15.98 2.92
CA HIS A 140 -7.68 -16.08 3.07
C HIS A 140 -8.09 -17.31 3.89
N ASN A 141 -7.50 -18.47 3.60
CA ASN A 141 -7.75 -19.68 4.39
C ASN A 141 -7.36 -19.49 5.86
N SER A 142 -6.34 -18.69 6.15
CA SER A 142 -5.95 -18.33 7.52
C SER A 142 -6.93 -17.37 8.17
N ILE A 143 -7.31 -16.30 7.47
CA ILE A 143 -8.24 -15.26 7.96
C ILE A 143 -9.60 -15.87 8.33
N TYR A 144 -10.12 -16.78 7.51
CA TYR A 144 -11.40 -17.46 7.72
C TYR A 144 -11.27 -18.82 8.41
N GLY A 145 -10.05 -19.23 8.74
CA GLY A 145 -9.75 -20.53 9.35
C GLY A 145 -10.08 -20.61 10.83
N VAL A 146 -9.81 -21.78 11.38
CA VAL A 146 -9.97 -22.08 12.79
C VAL A 146 -8.70 -21.75 13.56
N TRP A 147 -8.85 -20.97 14.62
CA TRP A 147 -7.76 -20.59 15.52
C TRP A 147 -8.05 -21.10 16.93
N THR A 148 -7.07 -21.69 17.58
CA THR A 148 -7.22 -22.22 18.94
C THR A 148 -7.17 -21.11 20.00
N ASN A 149 -6.42 -20.04 19.76
CA ASN A 149 -6.25 -18.91 20.67
C ASN A 149 -6.30 -17.62 19.90
N ASP A 150 -6.76 -16.53 20.52
CA ASP A 150 -6.71 -15.14 20.02
C ASP A 150 -7.14 -14.97 18.57
N ALA A 151 -8.25 -15.64 18.19
CA ALA A 151 -8.72 -15.75 16.81
C ALA A 151 -8.82 -14.39 16.11
N ASP A 152 -9.39 -13.39 16.78
CA ASP A 152 -9.60 -12.06 16.17
C ASP A 152 -8.27 -11.31 15.97
N LEU A 153 -7.34 -11.46 16.90
CA LEU A 153 -5.99 -10.90 16.76
C LEU A 153 -5.26 -11.55 15.57
N ASN A 154 -5.22 -12.87 15.54
CA ASN A 154 -4.52 -13.62 14.50
C ASN A 154 -5.12 -13.39 13.10
N ARG A 155 -6.45 -13.31 12.99
CA ARG A 155 -7.14 -12.97 11.72
C ARG A 155 -6.78 -11.58 11.24
N ARG A 156 -6.72 -10.61 12.16
CA ARG A 156 -6.34 -9.24 11.83
C ARG A 156 -4.88 -9.17 11.38
N GLU A 157 -3.97 -9.83 12.09
CA GLU A 157 -2.55 -9.89 11.70
C GLU A 157 -2.37 -10.55 10.34
N ALA A 158 -3.03 -11.69 10.09
CA ALA A 158 -2.97 -12.36 8.79
C ALA A 158 -3.49 -11.46 7.65
N ARG A 159 -4.56 -10.69 7.90
CA ARG A 159 -5.09 -9.75 6.92
C ARG A 159 -4.15 -8.57 6.68
N LEU A 160 -3.54 -8.02 7.74
CA LEU A 160 -2.53 -6.96 7.60
C LEU A 160 -1.33 -7.43 6.77
N GLU A 161 -0.81 -8.64 7.03
CA GLU A 161 0.28 -9.21 6.23
C GLU A 161 -0.11 -9.39 4.76
N LEU A 162 -1.34 -9.84 4.49
CA LEU A 162 -1.86 -9.95 3.13
C LEU A 162 -1.91 -8.58 2.44
N ILE A 163 -2.42 -7.56 3.12
CA ILE A 163 -2.51 -6.19 2.60
C ILE A 163 -1.11 -5.66 2.26
N GLU A 164 -0.18 -5.77 3.19
CA GLU A 164 1.20 -5.33 2.98
C GLU A 164 1.86 -6.06 1.78
N PHE A 165 1.67 -7.38 1.69
CA PHE A 165 2.14 -8.17 0.56
C PHE A 165 1.53 -7.72 -0.77
N LEU A 166 0.22 -7.47 -0.81
CA LEU A 166 -0.47 -6.99 -2.01
C LEU A 166 0.02 -5.61 -2.45
N LEU A 167 0.26 -4.69 -1.51
CA LEU A 167 0.81 -3.37 -1.79
C LEU A 167 2.23 -3.45 -2.34
N GLN A 168 3.08 -4.31 -1.77
CA GLN A 168 4.45 -4.54 -2.28
C GLN A 168 4.47 -5.11 -3.69
N ASN A 169 3.44 -5.87 -4.08
CA ASN A 169 3.28 -6.45 -5.41
C ASN A 169 2.42 -5.59 -6.36
N ASN A 170 2.17 -4.32 -6.04
CA ASN A 170 1.36 -3.38 -6.81
C ASN A 170 -0.09 -3.85 -7.10
N ALA A 171 -0.61 -4.79 -6.31
CA ALA A 171 -1.98 -5.30 -6.42
C ALA A 171 -2.96 -4.42 -5.61
N ARG A 172 -3.02 -3.12 -5.94
CA ARG A 172 -3.74 -2.09 -5.17
C ARG A 172 -5.21 -2.40 -4.98
N ASP A 173 -5.91 -2.79 -6.03
CA ASP A 173 -7.36 -3.05 -5.97
C ASP A 173 -7.69 -4.18 -4.97
N LYS A 174 -6.85 -5.24 -4.96
CA LYS A 174 -6.99 -6.34 -3.99
C LYS A 174 -6.67 -5.87 -2.57
N ALA A 175 -5.63 -5.03 -2.41
CA ALA A 175 -5.28 -4.46 -1.11
C ALA A 175 -6.41 -3.56 -0.56
N GLN A 176 -7.03 -2.74 -1.41
CA GLN A 176 -8.16 -1.89 -1.02
C GLN A 176 -9.36 -2.72 -0.55
N ALA A 177 -9.68 -3.81 -1.24
CA ALA A 177 -10.77 -4.71 -0.84
C ALA A 177 -10.52 -5.31 0.56
N GLU A 178 -9.29 -5.76 0.83
CA GLU A 178 -8.91 -6.29 2.15
C GLU A 178 -8.86 -5.21 3.24
N LEU A 179 -8.45 -3.99 2.88
CA LEU A 179 -8.46 -2.84 3.79
C LEU A 179 -9.88 -2.45 4.21
N VAL A 180 -10.84 -2.44 3.28
CA VAL A 180 -12.25 -2.20 3.59
C VAL A 180 -12.78 -3.27 4.54
N ALA A 181 -12.45 -4.54 4.28
CA ALA A 181 -12.85 -5.64 5.16
C ALA A 181 -12.18 -5.55 6.55
N LEU A 182 -10.92 -5.07 6.63
CA LEU A 182 -10.23 -4.83 7.89
C LEU A 182 -10.88 -3.69 8.67
N ALA A 183 -11.13 -2.55 8.02
CA ALA A 183 -11.70 -1.37 8.66
C ALA A 183 -13.07 -1.64 9.31
N GLY A 184 -13.88 -2.53 8.69
CA GLY A 184 -15.19 -2.93 9.22
C GLY A 184 -15.16 -3.72 10.52
N VAL A 185 -14.00 -4.24 10.94
CA VAL A 185 -13.85 -5.09 12.13
C VAL A 185 -12.82 -4.57 13.14
N LEU A 186 -12.30 -3.35 12.92
CA LEU A 186 -11.33 -2.76 13.85
C LEU A 186 -12.00 -2.43 15.19
N PRO A 187 -11.37 -2.79 16.32
CA PRO A 187 -11.80 -2.31 17.62
C PRO A 187 -11.51 -0.81 17.78
N PRO A 188 -12.13 -0.10 18.72
CA PRO A 188 -11.91 1.31 18.97
C PRO A 188 -10.51 1.57 19.58
N ASN A 189 -9.49 1.45 18.75
CA ASN A 189 -8.09 1.65 19.11
C ASN A 189 -7.46 2.64 18.12
N PRO A 190 -7.00 3.82 18.58
CA PRO A 190 -6.50 4.87 17.69
C PRO A 190 -5.27 4.43 16.86
N ALA A 191 -4.41 3.57 17.42
CA ALA A 191 -3.23 3.08 16.70
C ALA A 191 -3.61 2.15 15.53
N LEU A 192 -4.64 1.32 15.68
CA LEU A 192 -5.11 0.44 14.60
C LEU A 192 -5.80 1.23 13.48
N HIS A 193 -6.61 2.24 13.82
CA HIS A 193 -7.21 3.13 12.82
C HIS A 193 -6.13 3.95 12.11
N LEU A 194 -5.12 4.44 12.82
CA LEU A 194 -3.96 5.12 12.22
C LEU A 194 -3.21 4.22 11.24
N GLN A 195 -2.94 2.97 11.61
CA GLN A 195 -2.29 1.99 10.74
C GLN A 195 -3.13 1.70 9.49
N ALA A 196 -4.43 1.46 9.65
CA ALA A 196 -5.34 1.25 8.52
C ALA A 196 -5.37 2.47 7.58
N ALA A 197 -5.43 3.69 8.14
CA ALA A 197 -5.41 4.93 7.38
C ALA A 197 -4.13 5.07 6.54
N GLN A 198 -2.97 4.75 7.12
CA GLN A 198 -1.69 4.77 6.41
C GLN A 198 -1.65 3.76 5.25
N LEU A 199 -2.19 2.56 5.46
CA LEU A 199 -2.27 1.54 4.41
C LEU A 199 -3.25 1.93 3.29
N PHE A 200 -4.41 2.53 3.62
CA PHE A 200 -5.31 3.11 2.62
C PHE A 200 -4.62 4.22 1.81
N ALA A 201 -3.86 5.10 2.46
CA ALA A 201 -3.10 6.14 1.78
C ALA A 201 -2.02 5.56 0.85
N GLN A 202 -1.33 4.49 1.25
CA GLN A 202 -0.39 3.75 0.39
C GLN A 202 -1.09 3.09 -0.80
N ALA A 203 -2.31 2.60 -0.60
CA ALA A 203 -3.17 2.08 -1.66
C ALA A 203 -3.76 3.17 -2.55
N GLN A 204 -3.50 4.46 -2.26
CA GLN A 204 -4.07 5.64 -2.91
C GLN A 204 -5.60 5.74 -2.78
N ASP A 205 -6.16 5.09 -1.78
CA ASP A 205 -7.58 5.22 -1.40
C ASP A 205 -7.73 6.34 -0.35
N TYR A 206 -7.58 7.57 -0.80
CA TYR A 206 -7.57 8.73 0.08
C TYR A 206 -8.90 9.00 0.80
N PRO A 207 -10.09 8.71 0.21
CA PRO A 207 -11.36 8.85 0.92
C PRO A 207 -11.44 7.95 2.16
N ASN A 208 -11.10 6.67 2.00
CA ASN A 208 -11.09 5.72 3.13
C ASN A 208 -9.93 6.02 4.11
N ALA A 209 -8.77 6.46 3.61
CA ALA A 209 -7.67 6.93 4.46
C ALA A 209 -8.14 8.07 5.36
N LEU A 210 -8.79 9.10 4.81
CA LEU A 210 -9.29 10.24 5.57
C LEU A 210 -10.29 9.79 6.65
N THR A 211 -11.22 8.91 6.30
CA THR A 211 -12.19 8.36 7.25
C THR A 211 -11.48 7.65 8.43
N GLN A 212 -10.46 6.86 8.17
CA GLN A 212 -9.73 6.16 9.23
C GLN A 212 -8.85 7.09 10.06
N TYR A 213 -8.26 8.14 9.47
CA TYR A 213 -7.57 9.18 10.23
C TYR A 213 -8.53 9.95 11.15
N GLU A 214 -9.72 10.29 10.66
CA GLU A 214 -10.77 10.96 11.46
C GLU A 214 -11.22 10.09 12.62
N GLU A 215 -11.33 8.77 12.41
CA GLU A 215 -11.67 7.83 13.48
C GLU A 215 -10.54 7.73 14.52
N ALA A 216 -9.27 7.71 14.08
CA ALA A 216 -8.13 7.77 14.99
C ALA A 216 -8.13 9.07 15.81
N LEU A 217 -8.45 10.22 15.21
CA LEU A 217 -8.56 11.51 15.88
C LEU A 217 -9.76 11.59 16.83
N ARG A 218 -10.86 10.90 16.53
CA ARG A 218 -12.01 10.80 17.42
C ARG A 218 -11.67 10.07 18.73
N LEU A 219 -10.76 9.08 18.64
CA LEU A 219 -10.29 8.29 19.79
C LEU A 219 -9.12 8.95 20.52
N ASP A 220 -8.27 9.68 19.81
CA ASP A 220 -7.09 10.39 20.32
C ASP A 220 -6.97 11.76 19.63
N HIS A 221 -7.56 12.77 20.26
CA HIS A 221 -7.64 14.13 19.73
C HIS A 221 -6.28 14.85 19.60
N GLY A 222 -5.21 14.31 20.21
CA GLY A 222 -3.87 14.87 20.16
C GLY A 222 -2.94 14.17 19.16
N ASN A 223 -3.44 13.26 18.34
CA ASN A 223 -2.62 12.44 17.46
C ASN A 223 -2.06 13.22 16.26
N VAL A 224 -0.83 13.70 16.40
CA VAL A 224 -0.13 14.48 15.37
C VAL A 224 -0.05 13.75 14.03
N SER A 225 0.27 12.45 14.05
CA SER A 225 0.38 11.65 12.83
C SER A 225 -0.96 11.50 12.11
N ALA A 226 -2.05 11.42 12.85
CA ALA A 226 -3.38 11.36 12.27
C ALA A 226 -3.79 12.71 11.66
N PHE A 227 -3.47 13.85 12.28
CA PHE A 227 -3.69 15.18 11.68
C PHE A 227 -2.87 15.36 10.40
N ALA A 228 -1.58 15.03 10.41
CA ALA A 228 -0.71 15.12 9.24
C ALA A 228 -1.21 14.23 8.10
N GLY A 229 -1.60 12.99 8.40
CA GLY A 229 -2.13 12.03 7.44
C GLY A 229 -3.49 12.46 6.87
N ALA A 230 -4.42 12.92 7.71
CA ALA A 230 -5.73 13.44 7.28
C ALA A 230 -5.57 14.65 6.36
N GLY A 231 -4.67 15.57 6.70
CA GLY A 231 -4.35 16.72 5.88
C GLY A 231 -3.74 16.33 4.53
N SER A 232 -2.84 15.37 4.52
CA SER A 232 -2.25 14.83 3.29
C SER A 232 -3.31 14.15 2.40
N ALA A 233 -4.15 13.28 2.96
CA ALA A 233 -5.23 12.61 2.23
C ALA A 233 -6.21 13.63 1.63
N ALA A 234 -6.64 14.63 2.40
CA ALA A 234 -7.50 15.69 1.94
C ALA A 234 -6.84 16.52 0.81
N TYR A 235 -5.54 16.77 0.89
CA TYR A 235 -4.78 17.47 -0.16
C TYR A 235 -4.78 16.68 -1.47
N GLN A 236 -4.54 15.36 -1.41
CA GLN A 236 -4.56 14.48 -2.58
C GLN A 236 -5.94 14.40 -3.25
N MET A 237 -7.00 14.59 -2.47
CA MET A 237 -8.38 14.65 -2.97
C MET A 237 -8.78 16.03 -3.53
N GLY A 238 -7.89 17.03 -3.49
CA GLY A 238 -8.21 18.41 -3.85
C GLY A 238 -9.07 19.16 -2.80
N HIS A 239 -9.29 18.58 -1.64
CA HIS A 239 -10.05 19.20 -0.54
C HIS A 239 -9.18 20.17 0.26
N TYR A 240 -8.63 21.18 -0.42
CA TYR A 240 -7.58 22.06 0.12
C TYR A 240 -7.96 22.79 1.42
N ARG A 241 -9.24 23.13 1.62
CA ARG A 241 -9.69 23.74 2.88
C ARG A 241 -9.63 22.75 4.05
N THR A 242 -9.98 21.50 3.80
CA THR A 242 -9.88 20.43 4.79
C THR A 242 -8.41 20.12 5.08
N ALA A 243 -7.59 20.06 4.03
CA ALA A 243 -6.15 19.90 4.13
C ALA A 243 -5.50 21.01 4.97
N GLN A 244 -5.82 22.28 4.67
CA GLN A 244 -5.36 23.45 5.43
C GLN A 244 -5.65 23.30 6.93
N ARG A 245 -6.90 22.95 7.27
CA ARG A 245 -7.32 22.80 8.68
C ARG A 245 -6.51 21.72 9.40
N TYR A 246 -6.40 20.53 8.82
CA TYR A 246 -5.69 19.44 9.45
C TYR A 246 -4.17 19.66 9.50
N GLN A 247 -3.57 20.24 8.45
CA GLN A 247 -2.15 20.56 8.45
C GLN A 247 -1.81 21.68 9.44
N HIS A 248 -2.71 22.66 9.62
CA HIS A 248 -2.55 23.70 10.65
C HIS A 248 -2.47 23.08 12.06
N GLU A 249 -3.35 22.13 12.39
CA GLU A 249 -3.31 21.42 13.66
C GLU A 249 -2.03 20.57 13.80
N ALA A 250 -1.64 19.84 12.73
CA ALA A 250 -0.40 19.07 12.74
C ALA A 250 0.84 19.94 13.03
N VAL A 251 0.94 21.11 12.34
CA VAL A 251 2.04 22.06 12.52
C VAL A 251 2.00 22.71 13.91
N SER A 252 0.81 22.99 14.43
CA SER A 252 0.67 23.58 15.78
C SER A 252 1.18 22.64 16.87
N LEU A 253 0.94 21.33 16.72
CA LEU A 253 1.36 20.28 17.65
C LEU A 253 2.82 19.88 17.44
N ASN A 254 3.30 19.89 16.19
CA ASN A 254 4.69 19.60 15.84
C ASN A 254 5.26 20.62 14.83
N PRO A 255 5.76 21.76 15.27
CA PRO A 255 6.33 22.79 14.38
C PRO A 255 7.57 22.35 13.60
N GLN A 256 8.18 21.23 13.93
CA GLN A 256 9.36 20.72 13.23
C GLN A 256 9.02 19.81 12.04
N ASP A 257 7.76 19.45 11.86
CA ASP A 257 7.31 18.68 10.70
C ASP A 257 7.33 19.55 9.43
N THR A 258 8.40 19.42 8.68
CA THR A 258 8.61 20.16 7.43
C THR A 258 7.61 19.78 6.35
N ASN A 259 7.16 18.51 6.32
CA ASN A 259 6.21 18.03 5.32
C ASN A 259 4.82 18.64 5.54
N SER A 260 4.32 18.61 6.78
CA SER A 260 3.05 19.24 7.13
C SER A 260 3.07 20.74 6.87
N ARG A 261 4.20 21.43 7.15
CA ARG A 261 4.35 22.86 6.87
C ARG A 261 4.29 23.15 5.37
N GLN A 262 5.00 22.39 4.54
CA GLN A 262 4.98 22.56 3.10
C GLN A 262 3.59 22.30 2.50
N LEU A 263 2.89 21.29 2.99
CA LEU A 263 1.51 21.02 2.56
C LEU A 263 0.54 22.13 2.98
N LEU A 264 0.72 22.70 4.19
CA LEU A 264 -0.06 23.83 4.67
C LEU A 264 0.16 25.05 3.78
N GLU A 265 1.42 25.43 3.52
CA GLU A 265 1.79 26.54 2.64
C GLU A 265 1.23 26.34 1.22
N SER A 266 1.30 25.12 0.70
CA SER A 266 0.74 24.78 -0.63
C SER A 266 -0.78 24.90 -0.65
N ALA A 267 -1.46 24.39 0.37
CA ALA A 267 -2.91 24.52 0.48
C ALA A 267 -3.36 25.98 0.63
N ASP A 268 -2.63 26.76 1.43
CA ASP A 268 -2.87 28.20 1.59
C ASP A 268 -2.72 28.93 0.25
N LEU A 269 -1.65 28.65 -0.48
CA LEU A 269 -1.39 29.27 -1.77
C LEU A 269 -2.50 28.94 -2.79
N ILE A 270 -2.92 27.67 -2.87
CA ILE A 270 -4.03 27.24 -3.74
C ILE A 270 -5.32 27.98 -3.37
N LEU A 271 -5.65 28.02 -2.08
CA LEU A 271 -6.85 28.70 -1.60
C LEU A 271 -6.81 30.22 -1.84
N HIS A 272 -5.65 30.85 -1.82
CA HIS A 272 -5.51 32.28 -2.13
C HIS A 272 -5.49 32.56 -3.62
N ALA A 273 -4.99 31.65 -4.44
CA ALA A 273 -4.93 31.81 -5.89
C ALA A 273 -6.29 31.51 -6.58
N ASP A 274 -7.15 30.67 -6.00
CA ASP A 274 -8.38 30.18 -6.62
C ASP A 274 -9.43 31.31 -6.80
N PRO A 275 -9.73 31.73 -8.05
CA PRO A 275 -10.72 32.77 -8.32
C PRO A 275 -12.17 32.27 -8.24
N PHE A 276 -12.38 30.94 -8.22
CA PHE A 276 -13.69 30.28 -8.21
C PHE A 276 -14.25 30.04 -6.81
N ARG A 277 -13.51 30.46 -5.79
CA ARG A 277 -13.98 30.32 -4.40
C ARG A 277 -15.31 31.02 -4.19
N ARG A 278 -16.20 30.33 -3.49
CA ARG A 278 -17.46 30.93 -3.02
C ARG A 278 -17.19 32.06 -2.03
N ARG A 279 -18.00 33.14 -2.09
CA ARG A 279 -18.00 34.29 -1.16
C ARG A 279 -16.73 35.17 -1.23
N ILE A 280 -16.05 35.22 -2.37
CA ILE A 280 -15.09 36.29 -2.64
C ILE A 280 -15.77 37.42 -3.42
N SER A 281 -15.30 38.65 -3.22
CA SER A 281 -15.79 39.80 -4.00
C SER A 281 -15.34 39.74 -5.45
N ASP A 282 -16.05 40.39 -6.36
CA ASP A 282 -15.65 40.45 -7.76
C ASP A 282 -14.29 41.16 -7.93
N ILE A 283 -14.01 42.17 -7.10
CA ILE A 283 -12.69 42.82 -7.08
C ILE A 283 -11.58 41.83 -6.76
N GLU A 284 -11.76 40.99 -5.76
CA GLU A 284 -10.79 39.99 -5.37
C GLU A 284 -10.66 38.88 -6.43
N ARG A 285 -11.78 38.45 -7.03
CA ARG A 285 -11.79 37.50 -8.14
C ARG A 285 -10.96 38.02 -9.30
N ASN A 286 -11.24 39.25 -9.72
CA ASN A 286 -10.55 39.91 -10.81
C ASN A 286 -9.04 40.06 -10.53
N ARG A 287 -8.68 40.39 -9.30
CA ARG A 287 -7.26 40.46 -8.88
C ARG A 287 -6.57 39.13 -9.04
N ARG A 288 -7.20 38.03 -8.61
CA ARG A 288 -6.67 36.68 -8.72
C ARG A 288 -6.49 36.21 -10.17
N ILE A 289 -7.50 36.49 -11.02
CA ILE A 289 -7.44 36.19 -12.45
C ILE A 289 -6.30 36.94 -13.11
N ALA A 290 -6.15 38.24 -12.83
CA ALA A 290 -5.06 39.05 -13.37
C ALA A 290 -3.69 38.54 -12.92
N ALA A 291 -3.54 38.17 -11.67
CA ALA A 291 -2.30 37.58 -11.14
C ALA A 291 -2.00 36.23 -11.79
N ALA A 292 -3.00 35.34 -11.94
CA ALA A 292 -2.87 34.06 -12.60
C ALA A 292 -2.45 34.20 -14.08
N PHE A 293 -3.08 35.16 -14.79
CA PHE A 293 -2.76 35.43 -16.18
C PHE A 293 -1.32 35.95 -16.36
N GLY A 294 -0.86 36.86 -15.48
CA GLY A 294 0.52 37.37 -15.51
C GLY A 294 1.56 36.29 -15.16
N GLN A 295 1.21 35.40 -14.22
CA GLN A 295 2.07 34.26 -13.85
C GLN A 295 2.22 33.26 -15.01
N ALA A 296 1.12 32.92 -15.68
CA ALA A 296 1.14 32.04 -16.85
C ALA A 296 1.98 32.59 -18.01
N GLU A 297 1.99 33.93 -18.21
CA GLU A 297 2.91 34.59 -19.15
C GLU A 297 4.36 34.30 -18.83
N GLN A 298 4.75 34.52 -17.57
CA GLN A 298 6.14 34.29 -17.13
C GLN A 298 6.54 32.83 -17.28
N ARG A 299 5.64 31.92 -16.93
CA ARG A 299 5.84 30.48 -17.07
C ARG A 299 6.01 30.06 -18.53
N LEU A 300 5.16 30.58 -19.42
CA LEU A 300 5.21 30.31 -20.86
C LEU A 300 6.53 30.81 -21.47
N ILE A 301 6.94 32.04 -21.17
CA ILE A 301 8.20 32.63 -21.66
C ILE A 301 9.39 31.80 -21.16
N SER A 302 9.48 31.54 -19.86
CA SER A 302 10.59 30.77 -19.28
C SER A 302 10.67 29.35 -19.81
N CYS A 303 9.54 28.73 -20.15
CA CYS A 303 9.50 27.40 -20.75
C CYS A 303 9.98 27.44 -22.20
N ALA A 304 9.54 28.41 -22.99
CA ALA A 304 9.96 28.58 -24.38
C ALA A 304 11.45 28.87 -24.48
N GLU A 305 12.01 29.76 -23.65
CA GLU A 305 13.43 30.03 -23.58
C GLU A 305 14.26 28.77 -23.32
N ARG A 306 13.86 27.95 -22.34
CA ARG A 306 14.54 26.68 -22.03
C ARG A 306 14.47 25.68 -23.19
N ARG A 307 13.44 25.76 -24.02
CA ARG A 307 13.24 24.90 -25.20
C ARG A 307 13.91 25.49 -26.46
N GLY A 308 14.48 26.70 -26.39
CA GLY A 308 15.06 27.40 -27.54
C GLY A 308 13.99 27.85 -28.56
N ILE A 309 12.75 28.00 -28.14
CA ILE A 309 11.61 28.45 -28.97
C ILE A 309 11.57 29.99 -28.90
N ILE A 310 11.70 30.63 -30.06
CA ILE A 310 11.57 32.09 -30.16
C ILE A 310 10.07 32.42 -30.18
N LEU A 311 9.59 33.04 -29.11
CA LEU A 311 8.25 33.57 -29.05
C LEU A 311 8.22 34.93 -29.75
N GLU A 312 7.33 35.12 -30.73
CA GLU A 312 7.21 36.38 -31.46
C GLU A 312 6.67 37.49 -30.54
N ALA A 313 7.44 38.52 -30.27
CA ALA A 313 6.97 39.74 -29.67
C ALA A 313 6.17 40.50 -30.75
N LYS A 314 4.85 40.48 -30.74
CA LYS A 314 4.04 41.35 -31.56
C LYS A 314 4.20 42.79 -31.03
N SER A 315 5.23 43.50 -31.56
CA SER A 315 5.37 44.92 -31.37
C SER A 315 4.10 45.60 -31.93
N VAL A 316 3.43 46.37 -31.08
CA VAL A 316 2.47 47.36 -31.55
C VAL A 316 3.23 48.37 -32.40
N HIS A 317 3.25 48.17 -33.70
CA HIS A 317 3.75 49.15 -34.61
C HIS A 317 2.62 50.10 -35.00
N ASN A 318 2.78 51.33 -34.56
CA ASN A 318 2.12 52.48 -35.17
C ASN A 318 2.51 52.52 -36.66
N ASP A 319 1.50 52.46 -37.51
CA ASP A 319 1.60 52.75 -38.91
C ASP A 319 2.13 54.17 -39.15
N SER A 320 3.26 54.26 -39.75
CA SER A 320 3.66 55.45 -40.56
C SER A 320 4.54 54.97 -41.67
N GLY A 321 4.02 55.06 -42.88
CA GLY A 321 4.54 54.49 -44.10
C GLY A 321 6.00 54.82 -44.44
N ASN A 322 6.61 53.84 -45.11
CA ASN A 322 7.33 54.13 -46.36
C ASN A 322 7.61 52.86 -47.15
N ALA A 323 7.24 52.85 -48.41
CA ALA A 323 7.52 51.82 -49.37
C ALA A 323 8.98 51.91 -49.80
N ALA A 324 9.72 50.80 -49.69
CA ALA A 324 10.90 50.58 -50.55
C ALA A 324 11.05 49.06 -50.78
N SER A 325 10.87 48.67 -52.00
CA SER A 325 11.16 47.40 -52.61
C SER A 325 12.60 46.96 -52.39
N ASN A 326 12.83 45.71 -51.94
CA ASN A 326 14.00 44.94 -52.36
C ASN A 326 13.67 43.45 -52.45
N THR A 327 13.69 43.00 -53.66
CA THR A 327 13.70 41.56 -54.07
C THR A 327 14.95 40.87 -53.51
N ALA A 328 14.72 39.83 -52.73
CA ALA A 328 15.74 38.79 -52.51
C ALA A 328 15.07 37.44 -52.26
N ALA A 329 15.35 36.53 -53.17
CA ALA A 329 15.34 35.09 -53.19
C ALA A 329 14.51 34.34 -52.11
N ALA A 330 13.40 33.74 -52.54
CA ALA A 330 12.69 32.70 -51.86
C ALA A 330 13.53 31.43 -51.72
N THR A 331 14.16 31.23 -50.57
CA THR A 331 14.53 29.91 -50.10
C THR A 331 13.28 29.33 -49.43
N ASN A 332 12.72 28.30 -50.03
CA ASN A 332 11.56 27.53 -49.60
C ASN A 332 11.98 26.69 -48.37
N THR A 333 12.17 27.32 -47.23
CA THR A 333 12.31 26.66 -45.94
C THR A 333 10.91 26.64 -45.33
N GLN A 334 10.23 25.54 -45.49
CA GLN A 334 8.96 25.25 -44.82
C GLN A 334 9.20 25.45 -43.31
N ALA A 335 8.61 26.50 -42.75
CA ALA A 335 8.68 26.78 -41.32
C ALA A 335 8.22 25.50 -40.56
N PRO A 336 8.94 25.06 -39.53
CA PRO A 336 8.45 23.96 -38.72
C PRO A 336 7.05 24.27 -38.21
N PRO A 337 6.17 23.26 -38.05
CA PRO A 337 4.83 23.49 -37.53
C PRO A 337 4.94 24.25 -36.20
N PRO A 338 4.03 25.23 -35.94
CA PRO A 338 4.08 26.00 -34.72
C PRO A 338 4.05 25.05 -33.52
N SER A 339 5.00 25.22 -32.58
CA SER A 339 5.00 24.46 -31.33
C SER A 339 3.69 24.77 -30.55
N ASP A 340 3.21 23.83 -29.75
CA ASP A 340 2.03 24.05 -28.89
C ASP A 340 2.21 25.32 -28.02
N LEU A 341 3.45 25.65 -27.60
CA LEU A 341 3.78 26.86 -26.86
C LEU A 341 3.58 28.13 -27.68
N SER A 342 3.94 28.13 -28.99
CA SER A 342 3.72 29.27 -29.87
C SER A 342 2.22 29.54 -30.10
N ALA A 343 1.42 28.48 -30.23
CA ALA A 343 -0.01 28.60 -30.36
C ALA A 343 -0.67 29.17 -29.09
N LEU A 344 -0.19 28.75 -27.90
CA LEU A 344 -0.64 29.30 -26.61
C LEU A 344 -0.24 30.78 -26.46
N GLN A 345 0.95 31.15 -26.91
CA GLN A 345 1.39 32.56 -26.93
C GLN A 345 0.48 33.43 -27.80
N ALA A 346 0.15 32.98 -29.01
CA ALA A 346 -0.72 33.72 -29.89
C ALA A 346 -2.08 33.98 -29.23
N ARG A 347 -2.66 32.99 -28.61
CA ARG A 347 -3.92 33.10 -27.84
C ARG A 347 -3.79 34.03 -26.64
N TRP A 348 -2.64 33.96 -25.95
CA TRP A 348 -2.35 34.84 -24.81
C TRP A 348 -2.29 36.31 -25.25
N ILE A 349 -1.62 36.62 -26.38
CA ILE A 349 -1.55 37.97 -26.97
C ILE A 349 -2.96 38.50 -27.34
N ASP A 350 -3.82 37.65 -27.92
CA ASP A 350 -5.20 37.98 -28.25
C ASP A 350 -6.08 38.23 -26.99
N MET A 351 -5.79 37.52 -25.90
CA MET A 351 -6.57 37.64 -24.67
C MET A 351 -6.13 38.86 -23.82
N LYS A 352 -4.88 39.29 -23.90
CA LYS A 352 -4.30 40.37 -23.07
C LYS A 352 -5.08 41.70 -23.12
N PRO A 353 -5.51 42.22 -24.28
CA PRO A 353 -6.30 43.47 -24.32
C PRO A 353 -7.69 43.30 -23.69
N LYS A 354 -8.23 42.09 -23.68
CA LYS A 354 -9.56 41.80 -23.12
C LYS A 354 -9.60 41.92 -21.59
N LEU A 355 -8.43 41.82 -20.91
CA LEU A 355 -8.33 42.04 -19.47
C LEU A 355 -8.79 43.47 -19.04
N SER A 356 -8.71 44.47 -19.89
CA SER A 356 -9.22 45.81 -19.56
C SER A 356 -10.74 45.86 -19.40
N HIS A 357 -11.45 44.92 -19.97
CA HIS A 357 -12.92 44.83 -19.98
C HIS A 357 -13.51 43.84 -18.97
N PHE A 358 -12.68 43.08 -18.25
CA PHE A 358 -13.18 42.03 -17.37
C PHE A 358 -13.78 42.54 -16.03
N HIS A 359 -13.76 43.85 -15.81
CA HIS A 359 -14.44 44.50 -14.68
C HIS A 359 -15.93 44.75 -14.93
N ALA A 360 -16.43 44.48 -16.13
CA ALA A 360 -17.83 44.69 -16.47
C ALA A 360 -18.74 43.72 -15.70
N PRO A 361 -19.95 44.17 -15.26
CA PRO A 361 -20.93 43.28 -14.68
C PRO A 361 -21.31 42.15 -15.67
N GLY A 362 -21.26 40.89 -15.25
CA GLY A 362 -21.59 39.75 -16.09
C GLY A 362 -20.44 39.18 -16.93
N ALA A 363 -19.17 39.54 -16.65
CA ALA A 363 -18.00 39.07 -17.37
C ALA A 363 -17.58 37.59 -17.01
N THR A 364 -18.51 36.76 -16.53
CA THR A 364 -18.22 35.37 -16.11
C THR A 364 -17.61 34.55 -17.24
N ASP A 365 -18.15 34.63 -18.47
CA ASP A 365 -17.65 33.89 -19.62
C ASP A 365 -16.21 34.29 -19.97
N LEU A 366 -15.88 35.61 -19.80
CA LEU A 366 -14.52 36.08 -20.01
C LEU A 366 -13.56 35.62 -18.90
N HIS A 367 -14.02 35.54 -17.65
CA HIS A 367 -13.24 34.99 -16.55
C HIS A 367 -12.90 33.52 -16.79
N ASP A 368 -13.88 32.73 -17.22
CA ASP A 368 -13.68 31.32 -17.53
C ASP A 368 -12.73 31.16 -18.73
N ALA A 369 -12.93 31.93 -19.81
CA ALA A 369 -12.03 31.86 -20.99
C ALA A 369 -10.57 32.25 -20.66
N ILE A 370 -10.35 33.25 -19.80
CA ILE A 370 -9.00 33.63 -19.33
C ILE A 370 -8.39 32.49 -18.52
N MET A 371 -9.13 31.95 -17.56
CA MET A 371 -8.61 30.91 -16.70
C MET A 371 -8.38 29.58 -17.45
N ASP A 372 -9.21 29.24 -18.42
CA ASP A 372 -9.01 28.09 -19.28
C ASP A 372 -7.70 28.19 -20.08
N LEU A 373 -7.36 29.39 -20.57
CA LEU A 373 -6.08 29.64 -21.23
C LEU A 373 -4.91 29.50 -20.22
N VAL A 374 -5.04 30.06 -19.02
CA VAL A 374 -4.04 29.92 -17.94
C VAL A 374 -3.81 28.43 -17.65
N PHE A 375 -4.87 27.66 -17.47
CA PHE A 375 -4.77 26.22 -17.18
C PHE A 375 -4.11 25.43 -18.31
N GLN A 376 -4.41 25.73 -19.56
CA GLN A 376 -3.76 25.12 -20.72
C GLN A 376 -2.26 25.45 -20.76
N ILE A 377 -1.88 26.69 -20.44
CA ILE A 377 -0.45 27.08 -20.35
C ILE A 377 0.24 26.29 -19.24
N GLU A 378 -0.36 26.21 -18.05
CA GLU A 378 0.22 25.47 -16.92
C GLU A 378 0.35 23.96 -17.22
N GLN A 379 -0.66 23.34 -17.82
CA GLN A 379 -0.63 21.93 -18.21
C GLN A 379 0.45 21.65 -19.26
N GLN A 380 0.52 22.47 -20.32
CA GLN A 380 1.47 22.28 -21.40
C GLN A 380 2.92 22.54 -20.93
N THR A 381 3.14 23.61 -20.18
CA THR A 381 4.47 23.92 -19.64
C THR A 381 4.93 22.90 -18.59
N ALA A 382 4.00 22.33 -17.80
CA ALA A 382 4.33 21.24 -16.88
C ALA A 382 4.80 19.98 -17.63
N LYS A 383 4.16 19.67 -18.76
CA LYS A 383 4.49 18.54 -19.62
C LYS A 383 5.85 18.72 -20.31
N GLU A 384 6.14 19.91 -20.83
CA GLU A 384 7.34 20.18 -21.64
C GLU A 384 8.56 20.60 -20.82
N CYS A 385 8.38 21.32 -19.72
CA CYS A 385 9.42 21.97 -18.97
C CYS A 385 9.55 21.47 -17.52
N GLY A 386 8.81 20.43 -17.17
CA GLY A 386 8.86 19.78 -15.86
C GLY A 386 7.89 20.37 -14.82
N PRO A 387 7.85 19.78 -13.62
CA PRO A 387 6.85 20.09 -12.61
C PRO A 387 6.92 21.56 -12.19
N PRO A 388 5.76 22.24 -12.08
CA PRO A 388 5.67 23.62 -11.61
C PRO A 388 5.93 23.71 -10.11
N GLN A 389 6.24 24.91 -9.63
CA GLN A 389 6.43 25.24 -8.22
C GLN A 389 5.63 26.50 -7.83
N GLY A 390 5.40 26.70 -6.54
CA GLY A 390 4.75 27.90 -6.04
C GLY A 390 3.39 28.15 -6.68
N LEU A 391 3.19 29.35 -7.22
CA LEU A 391 1.89 29.75 -7.80
C LEU A 391 1.52 28.92 -9.05
N ASP A 392 2.49 28.52 -9.88
CA ASP A 392 2.23 27.68 -11.05
C ASP A 392 1.68 26.29 -10.61
N LEU A 393 2.22 25.71 -9.52
CA LEU A 393 1.69 24.47 -8.95
C LEU A 393 0.27 24.69 -8.41
N ALA A 394 0.00 25.81 -7.78
CA ALA A 394 -1.33 26.13 -7.29
C ALA A 394 -2.36 26.25 -8.43
N LEU A 395 -2.00 26.93 -9.52
CA LEU A 395 -2.85 27.06 -10.71
C LEU A 395 -3.11 25.70 -11.39
N LEU A 396 -2.09 24.87 -11.53
CA LEU A 396 -2.25 23.50 -12.04
C LEU A 396 -3.14 22.63 -11.14
N SER A 397 -3.04 22.80 -9.83
CA SER A 397 -3.86 22.07 -8.86
C SER A 397 -5.34 22.51 -8.92
N ILE A 398 -5.60 23.80 -9.12
CA ILE A 398 -6.95 24.34 -9.34
C ILE A 398 -7.55 23.78 -10.63
N SER A 399 -6.79 23.75 -11.73
CA SER A 399 -7.20 23.17 -13.01
C SER A 399 -7.67 21.71 -12.84
N ARG A 400 -6.82 20.87 -12.25
CA ARG A 400 -7.12 19.44 -12.03
C ARG A 400 -8.36 19.22 -11.18
N ASN A 401 -8.54 20.02 -10.14
CA ASN A 401 -9.69 19.91 -9.26
C ASN A 401 -11.00 20.32 -9.96
N ARG A 402 -10.93 21.27 -10.90
CA ARG A 402 -12.07 21.72 -11.69
C ARG A 402 -12.46 20.63 -12.73
N GLU A 403 -11.51 20.08 -13.44
CA GLU A 403 -11.73 18.96 -14.38
C GLU A 403 -12.38 17.74 -13.69
N ALA A 404 -11.94 17.42 -12.46
CA ALA A 404 -12.53 16.34 -11.66
C ALA A 404 -13.95 16.62 -11.17
N ALA A 405 -14.34 17.91 -11.04
CA ALA A 405 -15.68 18.31 -10.62
C ALA A 405 -16.69 18.33 -11.79
N ASP A 406 -16.18 18.43 -13.02
CA ASP A 406 -17.00 18.48 -14.25
C ASP A 406 -17.23 17.07 -14.86
N GLN A 407 -16.58 16.01 -14.34
CA GLN A 407 -16.77 14.60 -14.67
C GLN A 407 -17.74 13.90 -13.72
#